data_5670bda33ab50350ec613a31b3b32a28
#
_entry.id   5670bda33ab50350ec613a31b3b32a28
#
_cell.length_a   1.000
_cell.length_b   1.000
_cell.length_c   1.000
_cell.angle_alpha   90.00
_cell.angle_beta   90.00
_cell.angle_gamma   90.00
#
_symmetry.space_group_name_H-M   'P 1'
#
loop_
_entity.id
_entity.type
_entity.pdbx_description
1 polymer ?
#
loop_
_entity_poly.entity_id
_entity_poly.type
_entity_poly.pdbx_seq_one_letter_code
_entity_poly.pdbx_strand_id
1 'polypeptide(L)'
;MMKLEKLKEERKLNKYTFLMKGSDEVFANTIRRLIAEEVPTLAVEDIEIKDNNSALFDEMLGLRLGLLPIKTDLKTYRLPKNADEVEERSAECTLQLKLKVGRNGYIYAEDAESADPKCTFVQPKAIIVKLLSKQKVDVTMTAVMGQGKVHTKWS
;
A
#
# COMPACT_ATOMS: atom_id res chain seq x y z
N MET A 1 -20.57 14.06 -28.05
CA MET A 1 -20.40 12.71 -27.47
C MET A 1 -18.98 12.60 -26.95
N MET A 2 -18.82 12.31 -25.65
CA MET A 2 -17.51 12.15 -25.02
C MET A 2 -16.79 10.92 -25.60
N LYS A 3 -15.48 11.07 -25.88
CA LYS A 3 -14.62 9.95 -26.32
C LYS A 3 -13.37 9.90 -25.46
N LEU A 4 -13.02 8.71 -25.00
CA LEU A 4 -11.77 8.41 -24.28
C LEU A 4 -10.87 7.60 -25.21
N GLU A 5 -9.71 8.15 -25.54
CA GLU A 5 -8.72 7.48 -26.39
C GLU A 5 -7.46 7.18 -25.56
N LYS A 6 -7.00 5.94 -25.51
CA LYS A 6 -5.72 5.60 -24.91
C LYS A 6 -4.60 5.99 -25.87
N LEU A 7 -3.75 6.95 -25.49
CA LEU A 7 -2.64 7.43 -26.31
C LEU A 7 -1.37 6.61 -26.12
N LYS A 8 -1.02 6.30 -24.86
CA LYS A 8 0.22 5.62 -24.52
C LYS A 8 0.06 4.69 -23.32
N GLU A 9 0.75 3.56 -23.36
CA GLU A 9 0.88 2.62 -22.26
C GLU A 9 2.35 2.31 -22.04
N GLU A 10 2.87 2.66 -20.88
CA GLU A 10 4.24 2.37 -20.44
C GLU A 10 4.18 1.31 -19.32
N ARG A 11 4.07 0.05 -19.69
CA ARG A 11 3.88 -1.08 -18.74
C ARG A 11 4.94 -1.17 -17.66
N LYS A 12 6.20 -0.84 -17.99
CA LYS A 12 7.31 -0.87 -17.02
C LYS A 12 7.14 0.15 -15.89
N LEU A 13 6.44 1.25 -16.17
CA LEU A 13 6.20 2.35 -15.22
C LEU A 13 4.77 2.34 -14.68
N ASN A 14 3.94 1.37 -15.07
CA ASN A 14 2.49 1.34 -14.78
C ASN A 14 1.80 2.65 -15.12
N LYS A 15 2.24 3.32 -16.22
CA LYS A 15 1.76 4.62 -16.64
C LYS A 15 0.89 4.51 -17.87
N TYR A 16 -0.29 5.11 -17.79
CA TYR A 16 -1.24 5.21 -18.88
C TYR A 16 -1.51 6.68 -19.20
N THR A 17 -1.57 7.02 -20.49
CA THR A 17 -1.93 8.36 -20.95
C THR A 17 -3.20 8.27 -21.78
N PHE A 18 -4.21 9.02 -21.40
CA PHE A 18 -5.50 9.09 -22.08
C PHE A 18 -5.77 10.49 -22.60
N LEU A 19 -6.45 10.57 -23.73
CA LEU A 19 -7.01 11.79 -24.27
C LEU A 19 -8.53 11.74 -24.14
N MET A 20 -9.10 12.72 -23.45
CA MET A 20 -10.54 12.88 -23.28
C MET A 20 -11.02 14.01 -24.16
N LYS A 21 -11.86 13.68 -25.17
CA LYS A 21 -12.46 14.65 -26.11
C LYS A 21 -13.92 14.88 -25.79
N GLY A 22 -14.40 16.11 -25.95
CA GLY A 22 -15.81 16.45 -25.74
C GLY A 22 -16.25 16.37 -24.29
N SER A 23 -15.34 16.64 -23.36
CA SER A 23 -15.55 16.76 -21.93
C SER A 23 -15.07 18.15 -21.47
N ASP A 24 -15.57 18.60 -20.33
CA ASP A 24 -15.12 19.78 -19.63
C ASP A 24 -14.07 19.47 -18.56
N GLU A 25 -13.46 20.52 -18.02
CA GLU A 25 -12.42 20.42 -16.99
C GLU A 25 -12.97 19.87 -15.67
N VAL A 26 -14.22 20.18 -15.35
CA VAL A 26 -14.90 19.73 -14.12
C VAL A 26 -15.05 18.22 -14.12
N PHE A 27 -15.51 17.66 -15.24
CA PHE A 27 -15.66 16.21 -15.39
C PHE A 27 -14.31 15.49 -15.35
N ALA A 28 -13.28 16.03 -16.05
CA ALA A 28 -11.96 15.44 -16.00
C ALA A 28 -11.36 15.45 -14.59
N ASN A 29 -11.54 16.55 -13.83
CA ASN A 29 -11.09 16.64 -12.45
C ASN A 29 -11.88 15.71 -11.53
N THR A 30 -13.18 15.54 -11.78
CA THR A 30 -14.02 14.59 -11.02
C THR A 30 -13.50 13.17 -11.17
N ILE A 31 -13.20 12.72 -12.39
CA ILE A 31 -12.61 11.39 -12.63
C ILE A 31 -11.26 11.25 -11.92
N ARG A 32 -10.39 12.26 -12.01
CA ARG A 32 -9.09 12.25 -11.33
C ARG A 32 -9.25 12.05 -9.83
N ARG A 33 -10.17 12.78 -9.23
CA ARG A 33 -10.46 12.67 -7.78
C ARG A 33 -11.03 11.31 -7.41
N LEU A 34 -12.00 10.81 -8.17
CA LEU A 34 -12.58 9.49 -7.93
C LEU A 34 -11.53 8.37 -7.97
N ILE A 35 -10.56 8.45 -8.90
CA ILE A 35 -9.47 7.47 -8.98
C ILE A 35 -8.59 7.51 -7.72
N ALA A 36 -8.28 8.70 -7.21
CA ALA A 36 -7.42 8.86 -6.04
C ALA A 36 -8.15 8.61 -4.71
N GLU A 37 -9.44 8.99 -4.62
CA GLU A 37 -10.16 9.06 -3.34
C GLU A 37 -11.09 7.87 -3.10
N GLU A 38 -11.69 7.29 -4.15
CA GLU A 38 -12.78 6.31 -4.02
C GLU A 38 -12.36 4.87 -4.33
N VAL A 39 -11.23 4.65 -5.00
CA VAL A 39 -10.76 3.28 -5.29
C VAL A 39 -10.26 2.63 -4.00
N PRO A 40 -10.85 1.49 -3.57
CA PRO A 40 -10.40 0.80 -2.38
C PRO A 40 -9.02 0.18 -2.57
N THR A 41 -8.13 0.37 -1.60
CA THR A 41 -6.80 -0.24 -1.61
C THR A 41 -6.42 -0.77 -0.22
N LEU A 42 -5.51 -1.74 -0.17
CA LEU A 42 -4.88 -2.20 1.06
C LEU A 42 -3.74 -1.25 1.45
N ALA A 43 -3.71 -0.85 2.71
CA ALA A 43 -2.55 -0.17 3.29
C ALA A 43 -2.33 -0.63 4.73
N VAL A 44 -1.08 -0.62 5.18
CA VAL A 44 -0.74 -0.99 6.55
C VAL A 44 -1.37 0.02 7.51
N GLU A 45 -2.18 -0.49 8.47
CA GLU A 45 -2.86 0.27 9.51
C GLU A 45 -2.20 0.06 10.85
N ASP A 46 -2.08 -1.20 11.28
CA ASP A 46 -1.50 -1.57 12.57
C ASP A 46 -0.15 -2.24 12.39
N ILE A 47 0.79 -1.93 13.29
CA ILE A 47 2.14 -2.51 13.30
C ILE A 47 2.47 -2.96 14.72
N GLU A 48 2.69 -4.26 14.88
CA GLU A 48 3.22 -4.85 16.09
C GLU A 48 4.74 -4.98 15.97
N ILE A 49 5.47 -4.19 16.74
CA ILE A 49 6.94 -4.20 16.75
C ILE A 49 7.41 -5.12 17.87
N LYS A 50 7.98 -6.26 17.50
CA LYS A 50 8.57 -7.22 18.45
C LYS A 50 9.99 -6.87 18.80
N ASP A 51 10.75 -6.36 17.83
CA ASP A 51 12.13 -5.96 18.00
C ASP A 51 12.50 -4.91 16.96
N ASN A 52 13.05 -3.79 17.41
CA ASN A 52 13.62 -2.77 16.54
C ASN A 52 14.80 -2.11 17.25
N ASN A 53 16.01 -2.54 16.92
CA ASN A 53 17.21 -1.89 17.37
C ASN A 53 17.97 -1.17 16.24
N SER A 54 17.24 -0.81 15.18
CA SER A 54 17.75 -0.01 14.07
C SER A 54 17.98 1.46 14.48
N ALA A 55 18.50 2.26 13.55
CA ALA A 55 18.66 3.69 13.76
C ALA A 55 17.34 4.49 13.65
N LEU A 56 16.24 3.86 13.21
CA LEU A 56 14.92 4.48 13.12
C LEU A 56 14.11 4.17 14.36
N PHE A 57 13.49 5.20 14.95
CA PHE A 57 12.48 5.02 15.98
C PHE A 57 11.25 4.29 15.43
N ASP A 58 10.47 3.64 16.29
CA ASP A 58 9.33 2.83 15.94
C ASP A 58 8.29 3.61 15.12
N GLU A 59 8.03 4.86 15.48
CA GLU A 59 7.09 5.72 14.77
C GLU A 59 7.56 6.03 13.34
N MET A 60 8.86 6.23 13.16
CA MET A 60 9.44 6.49 11.82
C MET A 60 9.41 5.25 10.94
N LEU A 61 9.66 4.08 11.53
CA LEU A 61 9.54 2.81 10.85
C LEU A 61 8.09 2.55 10.47
N GLY A 62 7.17 2.79 11.41
CA GLY A 62 5.73 2.67 11.20
C GLY A 62 5.20 3.57 10.09
N LEU A 63 5.60 4.85 10.10
CA LEU A 63 5.23 5.79 9.04
C LEU A 63 5.69 5.31 7.65
N ARG A 64 6.93 4.82 7.54
CA ARG A 64 7.46 4.32 6.26
C ARG A 64 6.69 3.11 5.76
N LEU A 65 6.43 2.14 6.63
CA LEU A 65 5.69 0.93 6.29
C LEU A 65 4.23 1.25 5.93
N GLY A 66 3.59 2.18 6.65
CA GLY A 66 2.22 2.62 6.42
C GLY A 66 2.01 3.31 5.07
N LEU A 67 3.03 4.01 4.55
CA LEU A 67 2.96 4.73 3.28
C LEU A 67 3.42 3.89 2.07
N LEU A 68 3.85 2.64 2.27
CA LEU A 68 4.21 1.77 1.15
C LEU A 68 2.95 1.22 0.48
N PRO A 69 2.74 1.46 -0.83
CA PRO A 69 1.57 0.97 -1.53
C PRO A 69 1.60 -0.56 -1.67
N ILE A 70 0.45 -1.19 -1.41
CA ILE A 70 0.25 -2.64 -1.53
C ILE A 70 -0.60 -2.92 -2.75
N LYS A 71 -0.17 -3.88 -3.57
CA LYS A 71 -0.98 -4.40 -4.68
C LYS A 71 -2.23 -5.07 -4.11
N THR A 72 -3.39 -4.59 -4.53
CA THR A 72 -4.68 -5.02 -3.99
C THR A 72 -5.45 -5.87 -5.00
N ASP A 73 -5.94 -7.04 -4.58
CA ASP A 73 -6.86 -7.86 -5.37
C ASP A 73 -8.30 -7.58 -4.92
N LEU A 74 -9.01 -6.72 -5.67
CA LEU A 74 -10.41 -6.35 -5.40
C LEU A 74 -11.42 -7.50 -5.56
N LYS A 75 -11.00 -8.67 -6.05
CA LYS A 75 -11.86 -9.85 -6.11
C LYS A 75 -11.88 -10.60 -4.78
N THR A 76 -10.78 -10.53 -4.05
CA THR A 76 -10.59 -11.24 -2.78
C THR A 76 -10.93 -10.34 -1.59
N TYR A 77 -10.55 -9.05 -1.67
CA TYR A 77 -10.69 -8.09 -0.57
C TYR A 77 -11.79 -7.08 -0.84
N ARG A 78 -12.52 -6.71 0.21
CA ARG A 78 -13.58 -5.69 0.20
C ARG A 78 -13.39 -4.68 1.33
N LEU A 79 -14.05 -3.54 1.22
CA LEU A 79 -14.13 -2.59 2.33
C LEU A 79 -14.82 -3.22 3.54
N PRO A 80 -14.35 -2.96 4.77
CA PRO A 80 -15.01 -3.39 5.99
C PRO A 80 -16.40 -2.72 6.09
N LYS A 81 -17.40 -3.47 6.55
CA LYS A 81 -18.75 -2.96 6.76
C LYS A 81 -18.86 -2.25 8.11
N ASN A 82 -18.16 -2.76 9.11
CA ASN A 82 -18.14 -2.27 10.48
C ASN A 82 -16.71 -2.25 11.00
N ALA A 83 -16.47 -1.45 12.07
CA ALA A 83 -15.18 -1.43 12.76
C ALA A 83 -14.80 -2.79 13.34
N ASP A 84 -15.79 -3.54 13.82
CA ASP A 84 -15.59 -4.88 14.41
C ASP A 84 -14.90 -5.85 13.45
N GLU A 85 -15.22 -5.80 12.14
CA GLU A 85 -14.56 -6.66 11.13
C GLU A 85 -13.04 -6.39 11.02
N VAL A 86 -12.61 -5.17 11.31
CA VAL A 86 -11.19 -4.80 11.34
C VAL A 86 -10.54 -5.29 12.63
N GLU A 87 -11.20 -5.09 13.78
CA GLU A 87 -10.72 -5.54 15.10
C GLU A 87 -10.60 -7.06 15.15
N GLU A 88 -11.57 -7.77 14.59
CA GLU A 88 -11.58 -9.24 14.49
C GLU A 88 -10.61 -9.76 13.42
N ARG A 89 -9.92 -8.88 12.69
CA ARG A 89 -8.99 -9.20 11.59
C ARG A 89 -9.62 -10.11 10.54
N SER A 90 -10.82 -9.77 10.09
CA SER A 90 -11.53 -10.53 9.06
C SER A 90 -10.69 -10.66 7.79
N ALA A 91 -10.52 -11.89 7.30
CA ALA A 91 -9.71 -12.20 6.11
C ALA A 91 -10.22 -11.56 4.81
N GLU A 92 -11.46 -11.06 4.81
CA GLU A 92 -12.05 -10.38 3.64
C GLU A 92 -11.64 -8.90 3.54
N CYS A 93 -11.18 -8.28 4.61
CA CYS A 93 -10.82 -6.86 4.65
C CYS A 93 -9.44 -6.58 5.22
N THR A 94 -8.74 -7.60 5.75
CA THR A 94 -7.41 -7.44 6.33
C THR A 94 -6.40 -8.43 5.74
N LEU A 95 -5.13 -8.01 5.69
CA LEU A 95 -4.00 -8.82 5.22
C LEU A 95 -2.85 -8.69 6.20
N GLN A 96 -2.24 -9.82 6.57
CA GLN A 96 -1.04 -9.81 7.41
C GLN A 96 0.24 -9.86 6.56
N LEU A 97 1.20 -9.01 6.93
CA LEU A 97 2.56 -9.02 6.40
C LEU A 97 3.55 -9.12 7.55
N LYS A 98 4.69 -9.75 7.32
CA LYS A 98 5.77 -9.89 8.31
C LYS A 98 7.09 -9.43 7.71
N LEU A 99 7.85 -8.67 8.50
CA LEU A 99 9.22 -8.28 8.16
C LEU A 99 10.13 -8.72 9.31
N LYS A 100 10.95 -9.74 9.07
CA LYS A 100 11.92 -10.25 10.04
C LYS A 100 13.30 -10.32 9.42
N VAL A 101 14.16 -9.38 9.75
CA VAL A 101 15.48 -9.22 9.14
C VAL A 101 16.52 -8.81 10.17
N GLY A 102 17.71 -9.41 10.06
CA GLY A 102 18.87 -9.13 10.93
C GLY A 102 20.17 -9.09 10.14
N ARG A 103 20.11 -8.93 8.80
CA ARG A 103 21.30 -8.79 7.96
C ARG A 103 21.78 -7.35 7.92
N ASN A 104 23.11 -7.15 7.83
CA ASN A 104 23.69 -5.83 7.60
C ASN A 104 23.36 -5.32 6.18
N GLY A 105 23.03 -4.04 6.05
CA GLY A 105 22.76 -3.39 4.77
C GLY A 105 21.35 -2.81 4.66
N TYR A 106 20.95 -2.51 3.43
CA TYR A 106 19.61 -2.00 3.15
C TYR A 106 18.57 -3.11 3.20
N ILE A 107 17.46 -2.82 3.84
CA ILE A 107 16.27 -3.65 3.92
C ILE A 107 15.23 -3.03 3.00
N TYR A 108 14.67 -3.86 2.13
CA TYR A 108 13.76 -3.45 1.08
C TYR A 108 12.33 -3.96 1.35
N ALA A 109 11.37 -3.41 0.64
CA ALA A 109 9.98 -3.83 0.75
C ALA A 109 9.78 -5.30 0.33
N GLU A 110 10.61 -5.84 -0.57
CA GLU A 110 10.60 -7.26 -0.98
C GLU A 110 11.04 -8.23 0.12
N ASP A 111 11.67 -7.74 1.18
CA ASP A 111 12.05 -8.55 2.35
C ASP A 111 10.85 -8.87 3.26
N ALA A 112 9.72 -8.20 3.04
CA ALA A 112 8.50 -8.47 3.78
C ALA A 112 7.71 -9.62 3.15
N GLU A 113 7.34 -10.59 3.97
CA GLU A 113 6.52 -11.74 3.59
C GLU A 113 5.04 -11.38 3.74
N SER A 114 4.26 -11.61 2.69
CA SER A 114 2.81 -11.45 2.70
C SER A 114 2.10 -12.78 2.89
N ALA A 115 1.02 -12.80 3.66
CA ALA A 115 0.16 -13.98 3.79
C ALA A 115 -0.56 -14.32 2.48
N ASP A 116 -0.80 -13.32 1.60
CA ASP A 116 -1.31 -13.53 0.25
C ASP A 116 -0.25 -13.14 -0.78
N PRO A 117 0.29 -14.11 -1.56
CA PRO A 117 1.32 -13.83 -2.58
C PRO A 117 0.87 -12.86 -3.68
N LYS A 118 -0.43 -12.66 -3.89
CA LYS A 118 -0.97 -11.70 -4.87
C LYS A 118 -0.90 -10.26 -4.38
N CYS A 119 -0.92 -10.08 -3.07
CA CYS A 119 -0.97 -8.78 -2.41
C CYS A 119 0.34 -8.49 -1.69
N THR A 120 1.29 -7.95 -2.42
CA THR A 120 2.64 -7.58 -1.96
C THR A 120 2.88 -6.09 -2.16
N PHE A 121 3.95 -5.55 -1.60
CA PHE A 121 4.32 -4.16 -1.86
C PHE A 121 4.58 -3.93 -3.36
N VAL A 122 4.03 -2.86 -3.91
CA VAL A 122 4.11 -2.52 -5.34
C VAL A 122 5.54 -2.21 -5.77
N GLN A 123 6.32 -1.61 -4.86
CA GLN A 123 7.71 -1.21 -5.10
C GLN A 123 8.67 -2.11 -4.32
N PRO A 124 9.09 -3.26 -4.86
CA PRO A 124 9.91 -4.23 -4.13
C PRO A 124 11.25 -3.65 -3.65
N LYS A 125 11.83 -2.72 -4.41
CA LYS A 125 13.12 -2.06 -4.09
C LYS A 125 12.98 -0.78 -3.26
N ALA A 126 11.79 -0.47 -2.72
CA ALA A 126 11.65 0.64 -1.78
C ALA A 126 12.44 0.34 -0.51
N ILE A 127 13.30 1.27 -0.10
CA ILE A 127 14.14 1.12 1.09
C ILE A 127 13.29 1.39 2.33
N ILE A 128 13.20 0.41 3.22
CA ILE A 128 12.53 0.56 4.52
C ILE A 128 13.52 1.15 5.52
N VAL A 129 14.64 0.48 5.75
CA VAL A 129 15.65 0.87 6.73
C VAL A 129 17.04 0.36 6.31
N LYS A 130 18.10 0.97 6.83
CA LYS A 130 19.45 0.44 6.74
C LYS A 130 19.85 -0.10 8.11
N LEU A 131 20.18 -1.38 8.18
CA LEU A 131 20.67 -2.02 9.40
C LEU A 131 22.21 -2.06 9.39
N LEU A 132 22.77 -1.83 10.55
CA LEU A 132 24.20 -2.00 10.83
C LEU A 132 24.46 -3.38 11.47
N SER A 133 25.71 -3.68 11.76
CA SER A 133 26.09 -4.95 12.40
C SER A 133 25.34 -5.14 13.72
N LYS A 134 24.79 -6.32 13.94
CA LYS A 134 24.01 -6.74 15.13
C LYS A 134 22.63 -6.04 15.26
N GLN A 135 22.23 -5.24 14.28
CA GLN A 135 20.88 -4.68 14.27
C GLN A 135 19.89 -5.63 13.62
N LYS A 136 18.63 -5.57 14.08
CA LYS A 136 17.54 -6.39 13.58
C LYS A 136 16.21 -5.64 13.66
N VAL A 137 15.28 -6.05 12.83
CA VAL A 137 13.89 -5.59 12.84
C VAL A 137 13.01 -6.83 12.75
N ASP A 138 12.05 -6.94 13.67
CA ASP A 138 11.01 -7.98 13.65
C ASP A 138 9.66 -7.31 13.91
N VAL A 139 8.87 -7.17 12.85
CA VAL A 139 7.56 -6.50 12.88
C VAL A 139 6.50 -7.33 12.17
N THR A 140 5.29 -7.30 12.72
CA THR A 140 4.08 -7.84 12.10
C THR A 140 3.17 -6.69 11.74
N MET A 141 2.73 -6.61 10.49
CA MET A 141 1.89 -5.55 9.96
C MET A 141 0.51 -6.10 9.62
N THR A 142 -0.53 -5.39 9.97
CA THR A 142 -1.90 -5.65 9.52
C THR A 142 -2.30 -4.56 8.54
N ALA A 143 -2.45 -4.92 7.27
CA ALA A 143 -3.00 -4.04 6.25
C ALA A 143 -4.52 -4.16 6.22
N VAL A 144 -5.20 -3.04 6.05
CA VAL A 144 -6.66 -2.93 6.04
C VAL A 144 -7.11 -2.28 4.73
N MET A 145 -8.27 -2.71 4.21
CA MET A 145 -8.90 -2.08 3.07
C MET A 145 -9.48 -0.72 3.46
N GLY A 146 -9.10 0.31 2.71
CA GLY A 146 -9.58 1.68 2.92
C GLY A 146 -9.68 2.47 1.63
N GLN A 147 -9.98 3.75 1.73
CA GLN A 147 -10.13 4.67 0.59
C GLN A 147 -9.34 5.96 0.82
N GLY A 148 -8.80 6.53 -0.25
CA GLY A 148 -7.98 7.74 -0.23
C GLY A 148 -8.66 8.95 0.42
N LYS A 149 -9.99 9.03 0.38
CA LYS A 149 -10.75 10.09 1.07
C LYS A 149 -10.63 10.06 2.59
N VAL A 150 -10.31 8.90 3.17
CA VAL A 150 -10.10 8.76 4.62
C VAL A 150 -8.67 9.14 4.98
N HIS A 151 -7.70 8.59 4.25
CA HIS A 151 -6.28 8.89 4.45
C HIS A 151 -5.49 8.61 3.17
N THR A 152 -4.49 9.44 2.89
CA THR A 152 -3.68 9.36 1.66
C THR A 152 -2.88 8.07 1.48
N LYS A 153 -2.68 7.26 2.53
CA LYS A 153 -2.04 5.95 2.41
C LYS A 153 -2.82 4.96 1.53
N TRP A 154 -4.13 5.18 1.38
CA TRP A 154 -5.00 4.42 0.50
C TRP A 154 -5.22 5.07 -0.89
N SER A 155 -4.48 6.14 -1.20
CA SER A 155 -4.58 6.86 -2.47
C SER A 155 -3.64 6.29 -3.55
#